data_fd9dd3d0c2913aa8d3b6ca6992db1e04
#
_entry.id   fd9dd3d0c2913aa8d3b6ca6992db1e04
#
_cell.length_a   1.000
_cell.length_b   1.000
_cell.length_c   1.000
_cell.angle_alpha   90.00
_cell.angle_beta   90.00
_cell.angle_gamma   90.00
#
_symmetry.space_group_name_H-M   'P 1'
#
loop_
_entity.id
_entity.type
_entity.pdbx_description
1 polymer ?
#
loop_
_entity_poly.entity_id
_entity_poly.type
_entity_poly.pdbx_seq_one_letter_code
_entity_poly.pdbx_strand_id
1 'polypeptide(L)'
;MANYKILSDGEIRAALAELPHWSLKAPNIEARFELKTFRDAIAFIVEIAIQAEVMNHHPEFHNSYNILTFSFCTHDAGMKITDLDIETAQHISALARRFQSMA
;
A
#
# COMPACT_ATOMS: atom_id res chain seq x y z
N MET A 1 11.53 -1.01 19.02
CA MET A 1 12.14 0.07 18.22
C MET A 1 11.88 -0.17 16.74
N ALA A 2 11.40 0.85 16.05
CA ALA A 2 11.10 0.69 14.63
C ALA A 2 12.38 0.68 13.81
N ASN A 3 12.45 -0.26 12.86
CA ASN A 3 13.55 -0.38 11.91
C ASN A 3 13.08 0.13 10.57
N TYR A 4 13.24 1.43 10.34
CA TYR A 4 12.84 2.02 9.08
C TYR A 4 13.77 3.16 8.69
N LYS A 5 13.75 3.51 7.42
CA LYS A 5 14.50 4.63 6.87
C LYS A 5 13.51 5.65 6.31
N ILE A 6 13.58 6.89 6.80
CA ILE A 6 12.78 7.98 6.24
C ILE A 6 13.36 8.33 4.88
N LEU A 7 12.49 8.39 3.86
CA LEU A 7 12.91 8.64 2.48
C LEU A 7 12.88 10.12 2.14
N SER A 8 13.83 10.54 1.31
CA SER A 8 13.82 11.89 0.75
C SER A 8 12.77 11.99 -0.35
N ASP A 9 12.42 13.22 -0.75
CA ASP A 9 11.49 13.44 -1.85
C ASP A 9 11.94 12.75 -3.14
N GLY A 10 13.25 12.81 -3.43
CA GLY A 10 13.82 12.15 -4.61
C GLY A 10 13.67 10.63 -4.54
N GLU A 11 13.92 10.06 -3.35
CA GLU A 11 13.78 8.62 -3.15
C GLU A 11 12.33 8.18 -3.30
N ILE A 12 11.39 8.97 -2.77
CA ILE A 12 9.96 8.68 -2.89
C ILE A 12 9.56 8.70 -4.38
N ARG A 13 9.95 9.75 -5.10
CA ARG A 13 9.61 9.84 -6.53
C ARG A 13 10.18 8.67 -7.33
N ALA A 14 11.42 8.30 -7.05
CA ALA A 14 12.05 7.17 -7.74
C ALA A 14 11.31 5.87 -7.48
N ALA A 15 10.91 5.64 -6.22
CA ALA A 15 10.18 4.44 -5.85
C ALA A 15 8.81 4.39 -6.51
N LEU A 16 8.07 5.50 -6.50
CA LEU A 16 6.73 5.56 -7.07
C LEU A 16 6.74 5.48 -8.59
N ALA A 17 7.85 5.83 -9.24
CA ALA A 17 7.98 5.66 -10.69
C ALA A 17 7.86 4.19 -11.10
N GLU A 18 8.17 3.26 -10.19
CA GLU A 18 8.06 1.81 -10.42
C GLU A 18 6.71 1.25 -9.98
N LEU A 19 5.82 2.09 -9.45
CA LEU A 19 4.54 1.68 -8.88
C LEU A 19 3.43 2.52 -9.49
N PRO A 20 2.96 2.18 -10.72
CA PRO A 20 2.08 3.06 -11.50
C PRO A 20 0.73 3.38 -10.86
N HIS A 21 0.25 2.54 -9.93
CA HIS A 21 -1.02 2.81 -9.24
C HIS A 21 -0.88 3.79 -8.07
N TRP A 22 0.35 4.13 -7.69
CA TRP A 22 0.61 4.90 -6.48
C TRP A 22 1.00 6.32 -6.79
N SER A 23 0.53 7.25 -5.96
CA SER A 23 0.89 8.66 -6.07
C SER A 23 1.16 9.23 -4.68
N LEU A 24 1.94 10.30 -4.64
CA LEU A 24 2.22 11.01 -3.40
C LEU A 24 1.11 12.02 -3.15
N LYS A 25 0.45 11.89 -2.02
CA LYS A 25 -0.53 12.83 -1.49
C LYS A 25 -0.08 13.17 -0.07
N ALA A 26 0.93 14.03 0.03
CA ALA A 26 1.59 14.31 1.30
C ALA A 26 0.60 14.54 2.42
N PRO A 27 0.81 13.93 3.61
CA PRO A 27 1.98 13.14 4.00
C PRO A 27 1.92 11.67 3.56
N ASN A 28 0.92 11.25 2.80
CA ASN A 28 0.66 9.85 2.47
C ASN A 28 1.04 9.50 1.05
N ILE A 29 1.20 8.20 0.79
CA ILE A 29 1.10 7.66 -0.57
C ILE A 29 -0.27 7.01 -0.69
N GLU A 30 -0.86 7.06 -1.89
CA GLU A 30 -2.22 6.60 -2.14
C GLU A 30 -2.31 5.77 -3.41
N ALA A 31 -3.23 4.81 -3.41
CA ALA A 31 -3.56 4.03 -4.61
C ALA A 31 -5.01 3.58 -4.54
N ARG A 32 -5.59 3.34 -5.72
CA ARG A 32 -6.95 2.84 -5.85
C ARG A 32 -6.93 1.61 -6.74
N PHE A 33 -7.57 0.54 -6.28
CA PHE A 33 -7.66 -0.71 -7.03
C PHE A 33 -9.13 -1.10 -7.19
N GLU A 34 -9.51 -1.47 -8.39
CA GLU A 34 -10.84 -2.00 -8.65
C GLU A 34 -10.70 -3.50 -8.88
N LEU A 35 -11.30 -4.30 -8.00
CA LEU A 35 -11.28 -5.76 -8.10
C LEU A 35 -12.51 -6.21 -8.89
N LYS A 36 -12.56 -7.49 -9.21
CA LYS A 36 -13.66 -8.04 -10.00
C LYS A 36 -14.97 -8.08 -9.19
N THR A 37 -14.87 -8.48 -7.93
CA THR A 37 -16.04 -8.64 -7.06
C THR A 37 -15.74 -8.14 -5.67
N PHE A 38 -16.79 -7.96 -4.87
CA PHE A 38 -16.64 -7.65 -3.44
C PHE A 38 -15.88 -8.75 -2.72
N ARG A 39 -16.17 -10.02 -3.07
CA ARG A 39 -15.48 -11.15 -2.45
C ARG A 39 -13.97 -11.08 -2.69
N ASP A 40 -13.58 -10.74 -3.91
CA ASP A 40 -12.16 -10.59 -4.25
C ASP A 40 -11.53 -9.45 -3.46
N ALA A 41 -12.24 -8.34 -3.31
CA ALA A 41 -11.74 -7.21 -2.53
C ALA A 41 -11.47 -7.63 -1.08
N ILE A 42 -12.40 -8.38 -0.48
CA ILE A 42 -12.24 -8.84 0.90
C ILE A 42 -11.10 -9.86 1.01
N ALA A 43 -11.00 -10.80 0.08
CA ALA A 43 -9.91 -11.78 0.07
C ALA A 43 -8.56 -11.09 -0.06
N PHE A 44 -8.48 -10.06 -0.89
CA PHE A 44 -7.29 -9.25 -1.10
C PHE A 44 -6.87 -8.58 0.22
N ILE A 45 -7.83 -7.94 0.91
CA ILE A 45 -7.58 -7.29 2.20
C ILE A 45 -7.06 -8.30 3.24
N VAL A 46 -7.64 -9.50 3.28
CA VAL A 46 -7.22 -10.51 4.25
C VAL A 46 -5.74 -10.87 4.04
N GLU A 47 -5.31 -11.05 2.80
CA GLU A 47 -3.91 -11.36 2.52
C GLU A 47 -2.99 -10.17 2.86
N ILE A 48 -3.44 -8.95 2.59
CA ILE A 48 -2.68 -7.76 2.98
C ILE A 48 -2.54 -7.69 4.49
N ALA A 49 -3.61 -7.99 5.22
CA ALA A 49 -3.59 -7.95 6.69
C ALA A 49 -2.57 -8.93 7.26
N ILE A 50 -2.46 -10.13 6.69
CA ILE A 50 -1.46 -11.11 7.13
C ILE A 50 -0.05 -10.54 6.95
N GLN A 51 0.23 -9.95 5.79
CA GLN A 51 1.54 -9.38 5.51
C GLN A 51 1.82 -8.18 6.42
N ALA A 52 0.81 -7.35 6.66
CA ALA A 52 0.94 -6.19 7.54
C ALA A 52 1.34 -6.59 8.96
N GLU A 53 0.78 -7.70 9.46
CA GLU A 53 1.15 -8.21 10.77
C GLU A 53 2.59 -8.70 10.80
N VAL A 54 3.05 -9.34 9.73
CA VAL A 54 4.44 -9.80 9.62
C VAL A 54 5.40 -8.61 9.64
N MET A 55 5.06 -7.54 8.93
CA MET A 55 5.89 -6.34 8.87
C MET A 55 5.73 -5.42 10.06
N ASN A 56 4.70 -5.64 10.86
CA ASN A 56 4.28 -4.73 11.93
C ASN A 56 4.10 -3.30 11.37
N HIS A 57 3.52 -3.19 10.18
CA HIS A 57 3.25 -1.93 9.52
C HIS A 57 1.89 -2.04 8.83
N HIS A 58 0.89 -1.31 9.32
CA HIS A 58 -0.51 -1.49 8.97
C HIS A 58 -0.99 -0.37 8.06
N PRO A 59 -1.34 -0.69 6.81
CA PRO A 59 -1.84 0.35 5.88
C PRO A 59 -3.25 0.76 6.25
N GLU A 60 -3.54 2.03 6.09
CA GLU A 60 -4.92 2.52 6.18
C GLU A 60 -5.59 2.26 4.84
N PHE A 61 -6.84 1.80 4.87
CA PHE A 61 -7.55 1.54 3.63
C PHE A 61 -9.06 1.77 3.80
N HIS A 62 -9.72 1.94 2.67
CA HIS A 62 -11.17 2.07 2.59
C HIS A 62 -11.69 1.11 1.54
N ASN A 63 -12.75 0.40 1.85
CA ASN A 63 -13.40 -0.50 0.92
C ASN A 63 -14.82 -0.01 0.61
N SER A 64 -15.15 0.09 -0.68
CA SER A 64 -16.50 0.35 -1.15
C SER A 64 -16.78 -0.67 -2.25
N TYR A 65 -17.60 -1.67 -1.94
CA TYR A 65 -17.95 -2.77 -2.84
C TYR A 65 -16.67 -3.47 -3.36
N ASN A 66 -16.34 -3.31 -4.65
CA ASN A 66 -15.16 -3.95 -5.26
C ASN A 66 -13.96 -2.99 -5.37
N ILE A 67 -14.05 -1.81 -4.76
CA ILE A 67 -13.01 -0.79 -4.85
C ILE A 67 -12.29 -0.69 -3.51
N LEU A 68 -10.96 -0.69 -3.58
CA LEU A 68 -10.08 -0.52 -2.44
C LEU A 68 -9.22 0.71 -2.66
N THR A 69 -9.21 1.59 -1.67
CA THR A 69 -8.36 2.78 -1.67
C THR A 69 -7.42 2.70 -0.49
N PHE A 70 -6.13 2.86 -0.75
CA PHE A 70 -5.10 2.85 0.28
C PHE A 70 -4.51 4.25 0.42
N SER A 71 -4.27 4.68 1.66
CA SER A 71 -3.67 5.99 1.93
C SER A 71 -2.92 5.88 3.25
N PHE A 72 -1.60 5.91 3.22
CA PHE A 72 -0.84 5.70 4.45
C PHE A 72 0.56 6.31 4.41
N CYS A 73 1.13 6.45 5.60
CA CYS A 73 2.52 6.84 5.84
C CYS A 73 2.97 6.17 7.13
N THR A 74 4.17 6.43 7.57
CA THR A 74 4.68 5.88 8.82
C THR A 74 4.45 6.89 9.94
N HIS A 75 3.46 6.63 10.81
CA HIS A 75 3.11 7.55 11.90
C HIS A 75 4.27 7.71 12.90
N ASP A 76 4.94 6.62 13.23
CA ASP A 76 6.07 6.65 14.17
C ASP A 76 7.21 7.54 13.70
N ALA A 77 7.32 7.78 12.41
CA ALA A 77 8.34 8.63 11.83
C ALA A 77 7.90 10.09 11.76
N GLY A 78 6.81 10.44 12.43
CA GLY A 78 6.27 11.79 12.38
C GLY A 78 5.48 12.04 11.09
N MET A 79 4.71 11.07 10.64
CA MET A 79 3.91 11.16 9.43
C MET A 79 4.77 11.34 8.19
N LYS A 80 5.80 10.50 8.06
CA LYS A 80 6.73 10.54 6.93
C LYS A 80 6.63 9.26 6.13
N ILE A 81 7.04 9.32 4.86
CA ILE A 81 7.16 8.13 4.03
C ILE A 81 8.49 7.47 4.33
N THR A 82 8.43 6.18 4.62
CA THR A 82 9.62 5.37 4.90
C THR A 82 9.69 4.20 3.92
N ASP A 83 10.78 3.44 3.99
CA ASP A 83 10.93 2.22 3.22
C ASP A 83 9.83 1.20 3.52
N LEU A 84 9.26 1.22 4.75
CA LEU A 84 8.13 0.34 5.08
C LEU A 84 6.91 0.63 4.23
N ASP A 85 6.64 1.90 3.95
CA ASP A 85 5.50 2.30 3.11
C ASP A 85 5.69 1.81 1.67
N ILE A 86 6.89 1.97 1.14
CA ILE A 86 7.19 1.53 -0.23
C ILE A 86 7.11 0.00 -0.33
N GLU A 87 7.66 -0.71 0.66
CA GLU A 87 7.60 -2.16 0.69
C GLU A 87 6.15 -2.65 0.76
N THR A 88 5.33 -2.00 1.60
CA THR A 88 3.90 -2.31 1.68
C THR A 88 3.21 -2.08 0.34
N ALA A 89 3.50 -0.95 -0.33
CA ALA A 89 2.92 -0.64 -1.63
C ALA A 89 3.34 -1.68 -2.68
N GLN A 90 4.58 -2.14 -2.64
CA GLN A 90 5.06 -3.19 -3.55
C GLN A 90 4.30 -4.50 -3.34
N HIS A 91 4.06 -4.89 -2.08
CA HIS A 91 3.29 -6.09 -1.77
C HIS A 91 1.86 -5.98 -2.25
N ILE A 92 1.23 -4.83 -1.99
CA ILE A 92 -0.15 -4.59 -2.42
C ILE A 92 -0.24 -4.67 -3.94
N SER A 93 0.67 -4.03 -4.66
CA SER A 93 0.65 -4.02 -6.12
C SER A 93 0.89 -5.41 -6.71
N ALA A 94 1.82 -6.17 -6.13
CA ALA A 94 2.09 -7.53 -6.59
C ALA A 94 0.85 -8.43 -6.39
N LEU A 95 0.21 -8.29 -5.24
CA LEU A 95 -0.99 -9.06 -4.93
C LEU A 95 -2.15 -8.66 -5.86
N ALA A 96 -2.30 -7.37 -6.13
CA ALA A 96 -3.33 -6.86 -7.02
C ALA A 96 -3.21 -7.50 -8.41
N ARG A 97 -1.99 -7.64 -8.92
CA ARG A 97 -1.78 -8.28 -10.22
C ARG A 97 -2.28 -9.71 -10.24
N ARG A 98 -2.07 -10.45 -9.16
CA ARG A 98 -2.54 -11.84 -9.06
C ARG A 98 -4.07 -11.90 -9.09
N PHE A 99 -4.74 -11.04 -8.33
CA PHE A 99 -6.20 -11.01 -8.30
C PHE A 99 -6.79 -10.56 -9.63
N GLN A 100 -6.18 -9.60 -10.28
CA GLN A 100 -6.68 -9.07 -11.56
C GLN A 100 -6.44 -10.02 -12.71
N SER A 101 -5.31 -10.73 -12.71
CA SER A 101 -4.99 -11.67 -13.78
C SER A 101 -5.82 -12.94 -13.72
N MET A 102 -6.49 -13.20 -12.59
CA MET A 102 -7.38 -14.36 -12.44
C MET A 102 -8.80 -14.06 -12.89
N ALA A 103 -9.04 -12.90 -13.41
CA ALA A 103 -10.37 -12.45 -13.84
C ALA A 103 -10.89 -13.24 -15.06
#